data_8d04a48e426dd8bfac1d10a8666609f8
#
_entry.id   8d04a48e426dd8bfac1d10a8666609f8
#
_cell.length_a   1.000
_cell.length_b   1.000
_cell.length_c   1.000
_cell.angle_alpha   90.00
_cell.angle_beta   90.00
_cell.angle_gamma   90.00
#
_symmetry.space_group_name_H-M   'P 1'
#
loop_
_entity.id
_entity.type
_entity.pdbx_description
1 polymer ?
#
loop_
_entity_poly.entity_id
_entity_poly.type
_entity_poly.pdbx_seq_one_letter_code
_entity_poly.pdbx_strand_id
1 'polypeptide(L)'
;AEHPYGHARYEYLAGLVVCVTILAIGLSLLKESALKVLHPTAVVFSWLSVGVLAASIGVKLWMSRFNKTIGRRINSETLMATAADSRNDVLTTSAVLLSTVLSHLTGWDVLDGLMGVAVAAFILWSGWGLMMDTLSPLLGESPSPELVEHIEHTVMSYPGVLGVHDLMVHDYGPGHQFASLHIEFPAEADPLEAHDIIDNIERDFLKKDHLQVTIHYDPIVTSDAAVGILRSRLMEKARQMDPRLSIHDLRIVPGDSHTNVLFDLVFPAGYTGDKDARLAEMCNFVKEQDPGYCCMVKVEQSYASALPEEDQ
;
A
#
# COMPACT_ATOMS: atom_id res chain seq x y z
N ALA A 1 28.21 -5.10 -10.16
CA ALA A 1 27.53 -3.81 -9.93
C ALA A 1 27.20 -3.71 -8.45
N GLU A 2 27.37 -2.52 -7.84
CA GLU A 2 27.09 -2.32 -6.41
C GLU A 2 25.59 -2.35 -6.09
N HIS A 3 24.73 -2.06 -7.09
CA HIS A 3 23.28 -2.04 -6.95
C HIS A 3 22.60 -2.89 -8.05
N PRO A 4 22.48 -4.22 -7.85
CA PRO A 4 21.96 -5.13 -8.87
C PRO A 4 20.47 -4.90 -9.17
N TYR A 5 19.69 -4.36 -8.23
CA TYR A 5 18.26 -4.05 -8.40
C TYR A 5 18.00 -2.64 -8.92
N GLY A 6 19.04 -1.92 -9.38
CA GLY A 6 18.91 -0.57 -9.94
C GLY A 6 18.96 0.55 -8.89
N HIS A 7 18.62 1.75 -9.34
CA HIS A 7 18.70 2.98 -8.56
C HIS A 7 17.34 3.71 -8.44
N ALA A 8 16.24 3.07 -8.81
CA ALA A 8 14.94 3.71 -8.84
C ALA A 8 14.47 4.22 -7.46
N ARG A 9 14.93 3.58 -6.36
CA ARG A 9 14.69 4.09 -4.99
C ARG A 9 15.31 5.46 -4.69
N TYR A 10 16.24 5.96 -5.51
CA TYR A 10 16.72 7.34 -5.37
C TYR A 10 15.62 8.37 -5.58
N GLU A 11 14.57 8.05 -6.32
CA GLU A 11 13.38 8.91 -6.46
C GLU A 11 12.71 9.14 -5.11
N TYR A 12 12.48 8.07 -4.33
CA TYR A 12 11.94 8.18 -2.96
C TYR A 12 12.87 8.95 -2.03
N LEU A 13 14.19 8.70 -2.10
CA LEU A 13 15.17 9.45 -1.29
C LEU A 13 15.20 10.92 -1.65
N ALA A 14 15.14 11.27 -2.93
CA ALA A 14 15.06 12.66 -3.37
C ALA A 14 13.75 13.32 -2.89
N GLY A 15 12.62 12.61 -3.01
CA GLY A 15 11.34 13.04 -2.45
C GLY A 15 11.41 13.30 -0.94
N LEU A 16 12.05 12.42 -0.19
CA LEU A 16 12.22 12.57 1.26
C LEU A 16 13.02 13.85 1.62
N VAL A 17 14.09 14.15 0.89
CA VAL A 17 14.86 15.38 1.08
C VAL A 17 13.98 16.62 0.84
N VAL A 18 13.14 16.58 -0.19
CA VAL A 18 12.17 17.68 -0.47
C VAL A 18 11.17 17.80 0.68
N CYS A 19 10.60 16.71 1.18
CA CYS A 19 9.65 16.72 2.30
C CYS A 19 10.27 17.30 3.57
N VAL A 20 11.49 16.89 3.92
CA VAL A 20 12.22 17.44 5.07
C VAL A 20 12.43 18.94 4.91
N THR A 21 12.75 19.39 3.70
CA THR A 21 12.92 20.84 3.40
C THR A 21 11.60 21.60 3.58
N ILE A 22 10.48 21.05 3.07
CA ILE A 22 9.14 21.65 3.24
C ILE A 22 8.77 21.74 4.72
N LEU A 23 9.01 20.69 5.50
CA LEU A 23 8.73 20.70 6.93
C LEU A 23 9.60 21.72 7.69
N ALA A 24 10.88 21.85 7.34
CA ALA A 24 11.78 22.84 7.93
C ALA A 24 11.30 24.28 7.62
N ILE A 25 10.88 24.55 6.38
CA ILE A 25 10.29 25.84 5.99
C ILE A 25 8.98 26.09 6.75
N GLY A 26 8.10 25.08 6.85
CA GLY A 26 6.85 25.17 7.60
C GLY A 26 7.06 25.49 9.08
N LEU A 27 8.04 24.85 9.72
CA LEU A 27 8.41 25.14 11.12
C LEU A 27 8.98 26.54 11.30
N SER A 28 9.81 27.01 10.37
CA SER A 28 10.33 28.38 10.40
C SER A 28 9.21 29.41 10.27
N LEU A 29 8.30 29.18 9.30
CA LEU A 29 7.13 30.04 9.11
C LEU A 29 6.22 30.04 10.33
N LEU A 30 5.98 28.86 10.95
CA LEU A 30 5.18 28.76 12.17
C LEU A 30 5.78 29.58 13.31
N LYS A 31 7.10 29.46 13.52
CA LYS A 31 7.82 30.22 14.54
C LYS A 31 7.70 31.71 14.30
N GLU A 32 7.97 32.19 13.08
CA GLU A 32 7.91 33.60 12.72
C GLU A 32 6.49 34.16 12.86
N SER A 33 5.49 33.40 12.42
CA SER A 33 4.09 33.81 12.51
C SER A 33 3.59 33.82 13.96
N ALA A 34 3.99 32.85 14.78
CA ALA A 34 3.68 32.85 16.22
C ALA A 34 4.31 34.05 16.94
N LEU A 35 5.56 34.46 16.61
CA LEU A 35 6.18 35.64 17.14
C LEU A 35 5.43 36.90 16.71
N LYS A 36 4.92 37.00 15.47
CA LYS A 36 4.08 38.09 15.00
C LYS A 36 2.74 38.19 15.73
N VAL A 37 2.16 37.06 16.15
CA VAL A 37 0.94 37.06 16.99
C VAL A 37 1.23 37.64 18.36
N LEU A 38 2.38 37.28 18.98
CA LEU A 38 2.77 37.74 20.32
C LEU A 38 3.30 39.17 20.30
N HIS A 39 4.00 39.55 19.25
CA HIS A 39 4.60 40.87 19.04
C HIS A 39 4.22 41.40 17.66
N PRO A 40 2.98 41.95 17.51
CA PRO A 40 2.50 42.42 16.21
C PRO A 40 3.41 43.52 15.66
N THR A 41 3.82 43.35 14.42
CA THR A 41 4.60 44.37 13.67
C THR A 41 3.75 44.88 12.52
N ALA A 42 3.77 46.16 12.28
CA ALA A 42 3.01 46.77 11.18
C ALA A 42 3.38 46.12 9.85
N VAL A 43 2.38 45.63 9.11
CA VAL A 43 2.56 45.04 7.79
C VAL A 43 2.91 46.12 6.80
N VAL A 44 4.07 46.03 6.14
CA VAL A 44 4.44 46.92 5.05
C VAL A 44 3.58 46.63 3.84
N PHE A 45 2.47 47.37 3.72
CA PHE A 45 1.57 47.22 2.59
C PHE A 45 2.15 47.88 1.34
N SER A 46 2.14 47.19 0.23
CA SER A 46 2.54 47.71 -1.07
C SER A 46 1.62 47.17 -2.17
N TRP A 47 1.07 48.07 -2.97
CA TRP A 47 0.28 47.68 -4.16
C TRP A 47 1.09 46.81 -5.14
N LEU A 48 2.40 46.99 -5.19
CA LEU A 48 3.29 46.17 -5.99
C LEU A 48 3.30 44.72 -5.46
N SER A 49 3.40 44.52 -4.14
CA SER A 49 3.36 43.21 -3.52
C SER A 49 2.01 42.51 -3.77
N VAL A 50 0.89 43.23 -3.62
CA VAL A 50 -0.45 42.73 -3.95
C VAL A 50 -0.54 42.30 -5.41
N GLY A 51 -0.03 43.12 -6.33
CA GLY A 51 -0.02 42.79 -7.76
C GLY A 51 0.81 41.53 -8.10
N VAL A 52 1.99 41.39 -7.47
CA VAL A 52 2.85 40.20 -7.64
C VAL A 52 2.18 38.95 -7.10
N LEU A 53 1.58 38.99 -5.90
CA LEU A 53 0.85 37.85 -5.32
C LEU A 53 -0.36 37.46 -6.18
N ALA A 54 -1.15 38.45 -6.64
CA ALA A 54 -2.29 38.20 -7.52
C ALA A 54 -1.86 37.56 -8.87
N ALA A 55 -0.78 38.05 -9.47
CA ALA A 55 -0.21 37.47 -10.68
C ALA A 55 0.28 36.04 -10.45
N SER A 56 0.96 35.77 -9.32
CA SER A 56 1.40 34.44 -8.91
C SER A 56 0.23 33.47 -8.79
N ILE A 57 -0.86 33.89 -8.12
CA ILE A 57 -2.11 33.08 -8.03
C ILE A 57 -2.65 32.75 -9.42
N GLY A 58 -2.70 33.75 -10.32
CA GLY A 58 -3.17 33.55 -11.69
C GLY A 58 -2.35 32.53 -12.47
N VAL A 59 -1.03 32.62 -12.39
CA VAL A 59 -0.11 31.68 -13.03
C VAL A 59 -0.26 30.26 -12.46
N LYS A 60 -0.31 30.12 -11.13
CA LYS A 60 -0.47 28.83 -10.45
C LYS A 60 -1.82 28.20 -10.74
N LEU A 61 -2.92 28.97 -10.82
CA LEU A 61 -4.22 28.47 -11.25
C LEU A 61 -4.20 27.95 -12.69
N TRP A 62 -3.54 28.69 -13.57
CA TRP A 62 -3.36 28.24 -14.95
C TRP A 62 -2.55 26.96 -15.02
N MET A 63 -1.40 26.86 -14.30
CA MET A 63 -0.56 25.66 -14.23
C MET A 63 -1.35 24.47 -13.70
N SER A 64 -2.11 24.66 -12.60
CA SER A 64 -2.93 23.58 -12.02
C SER A 64 -3.95 23.05 -13.02
N ARG A 65 -4.69 23.94 -13.72
CA ARG A 65 -5.66 23.51 -14.75
C ARG A 65 -4.99 22.83 -15.93
N PHE A 66 -3.88 23.37 -16.41
CA PHE A 66 -3.13 22.82 -17.52
C PHE A 66 -2.63 21.41 -17.20
N ASN A 67 -1.89 21.25 -16.10
CA ASN A 67 -1.35 19.96 -15.67
C ASN A 67 -2.45 18.93 -15.42
N LYS A 68 -3.57 19.33 -14.79
CA LYS A 68 -4.73 18.45 -14.57
C LYS A 68 -5.36 17.98 -15.89
N THR A 69 -5.46 18.88 -16.87
CA THR A 69 -6.07 18.55 -18.17
C THR A 69 -5.19 17.58 -18.96
N ILE A 70 -3.88 17.85 -19.01
CA ILE A 70 -2.93 16.97 -19.71
C ILE A 70 -2.76 15.66 -18.96
N GLY A 71 -2.57 15.70 -17.63
CA GLY A 71 -2.40 14.52 -16.78
C GLY A 71 -3.55 13.51 -16.93
N ARG A 72 -4.80 14.00 -16.98
CA ARG A 72 -5.95 13.14 -17.25
C ARG A 72 -5.97 12.53 -18.66
N ARG A 73 -5.46 13.26 -19.66
CA ARG A 73 -5.44 12.76 -21.06
C ARG A 73 -4.43 11.66 -21.28
N ILE A 74 -3.31 11.70 -20.58
CA ILE A 74 -2.19 10.75 -20.75
C ILE A 74 -2.04 9.81 -19.55
N ASN A 75 -3.00 9.81 -18.61
CA ASN A 75 -2.98 9.02 -17.36
C ASN A 75 -1.66 9.16 -16.59
N SER A 76 -1.14 10.40 -16.48
CA SER A 76 0.10 10.69 -15.77
C SER A 76 -0.18 11.12 -14.33
N GLU A 77 0.17 10.29 -13.37
CA GLU A 77 0.06 10.60 -11.94
C GLU A 77 0.97 11.77 -11.54
N THR A 78 2.17 11.85 -12.10
CA THR A 78 3.11 12.96 -11.86
C THR A 78 2.51 14.32 -12.23
N LEU A 79 1.81 14.41 -13.38
CA LEU A 79 1.13 15.65 -13.76
C LEU A 79 -0.08 15.94 -12.88
N MET A 80 -0.77 14.92 -12.40
CA MET A 80 -1.88 15.09 -11.45
C MET A 80 -1.37 15.57 -10.10
N ALA A 81 -0.26 15.03 -9.60
CA ALA A 81 0.41 15.50 -8.38
C ALA A 81 0.88 16.95 -8.51
N THR A 82 1.53 17.31 -9.64
CA THR A 82 1.97 18.70 -9.91
C THR A 82 0.78 19.66 -10.00
N ALA A 83 -0.38 19.20 -10.49
CA ALA A 83 -1.60 20.00 -10.52
C ALA A 83 -2.16 20.24 -9.11
N ALA A 84 -2.10 19.24 -8.24
CA ALA A 84 -2.51 19.34 -6.84
C ALA A 84 -1.60 20.28 -6.05
N ASP A 85 -0.29 20.16 -6.23
CA ASP A 85 0.71 21.05 -5.64
C ASP A 85 0.47 22.52 -6.03
N SER A 86 0.31 22.80 -7.33
CA SER A 86 -0.02 24.14 -7.82
C SER A 86 -1.33 24.69 -7.22
N ARG A 87 -2.31 23.83 -6.93
CA ARG A 87 -3.57 24.21 -6.26
C ARG A 87 -3.32 24.57 -4.80
N ASN A 88 -2.49 23.82 -4.10
CA ASN A 88 -2.13 24.10 -2.70
C ASN A 88 -1.36 25.42 -2.60
N ASP A 89 -0.47 25.70 -3.55
CA ASP A 89 0.22 26.99 -3.66
C ASP A 89 -0.76 28.16 -3.86
N VAL A 90 -1.82 27.98 -4.64
CA VAL A 90 -2.87 28.99 -4.80
C VAL A 90 -3.57 29.27 -3.47
N LEU A 91 -3.90 28.23 -2.71
CA LEU A 91 -4.56 28.37 -1.41
C LEU A 91 -3.68 29.13 -0.42
N THR A 92 -2.40 28.75 -0.30
CA THR A 92 -1.44 29.42 0.61
C THR A 92 -1.17 30.85 0.20
N THR A 93 -0.93 31.11 -1.08
CA THR A 93 -0.68 32.48 -1.60
C THR A 93 -1.92 33.35 -1.46
N SER A 94 -3.13 32.80 -1.67
CA SER A 94 -4.38 33.54 -1.46
C SER A 94 -4.60 33.89 0.01
N ALA A 95 -4.26 32.99 0.94
CA ALA A 95 -4.33 33.27 2.36
C ALA A 95 -3.39 34.41 2.75
N VAL A 96 -2.15 34.42 2.24
CA VAL A 96 -1.17 35.52 2.46
C VAL A 96 -1.67 36.84 1.86
N LEU A 97 -2.20 36.83 0.63
CA LEU A 97 -2.76 38.01 0.00
C LEU A 97 -3.93 38.58 0.79
N LEU A 98 -4.85 37.69 1.22
CA LEU A 98 -6.03 38.10 2.00
C LEU A 98 -5.60 38.69 3.36
N SER A 99 -4.65 38.03 4.03
CA SER A 99 -4.06 38.53 5.28
C SER A 99 -3.49 39.96 5.13
N THR A 100 -2.65 40.15 4.10
CA THR A 100 -2.01 41.45 3.83
C THR A 100 -3.04 42.56 3.60
N VAL A 101 -4.09 42.25 2.80
CA VAL A 101 -5.15 43.23 2.50
C VAL A 101 -6.01 43.50 3.73
N LEU A 102 -6.43 42.45 4.47
CA LEU A 102 -7.24 42.60 5.67
C LEU A 102 -6.49 43.37 6.79
N SER A 103 -5.22 43.06 7.05
CA SER A 103 -4.41 43.79 8.03
C SER A 103 -4.31 45.27 7.68
N HIS A 104 -4.11 45.60 6.39
CA HIS A 104 -4.06 46.99 5.94
C HIS A 104 -5.40 47.73 6.10
N LEU A 105 -6.52 47.05 5.78
CA LEU A 105 -7.86 47.67 5.85
C LEU A 105 -8.36 47.83 7.30
N THR A 106 -8.05 46.88 8.17
CA THR A 106 -8.57 46.86 9.56
C THR A 106 -7.62 47.50 10.55
N GLY A 107 -6.33 47.65 10.21
CA GLY A 107 -5.28 48.05 11.12
C GLY A 107 -4.95 46.98 12.18
N TRP A 108 -5.42 45.72 12.00
CA TRP A 108 -5.16 44.64 12.92
C TRP A 108 -3.92 43.85 12.46
N ASP A 109 -2.76 44.25 12.92
CA ASP A 109 -1.48 43.60 12.56
C ASP A 109 -1.39 42.14 13.03
N VAL A 110 -2.18 41.75 14.03
CA VAL A 110 -2.26 40.37 14.52
C VAL A 110 -2.80 39.39 13.44
N LEU A 111 -3.65 39.85 12.52
CA LEU A 111 -4.24 39.02 11.46
C LEU A 111 -3.16 38.38 10.58
N ASP A 112 -2.09 39.11 10.25
CA ASP A 112 -1.00 38.55 9.47
C ASP A 112 -0.32 37.39 10.19
N GLY A 113 -0.07 37.54 11.49
CA GLY A 113 0.46 36.44 12.32
C GLY A 113 -0.47 35.23 12.37
N LEU A 114 -1.77 35.44 12.60
CA LEU A 114 -2.76 34.32 12.67
C LEU A 114 -2.90 33.58 11.36
N MET A 115 -2.98 34.30 10.26
CA MET A 115 -3.03 33.71 8.92
C MET A 115 -1.73 32.96 8.60
N GLY A 116 -0.59 33.52 8.99
CA GLY A 116 0.71 32.85 8.85
C GLY A 116 0.78 31.54 9.65
N VAL A 117 0.24 31.49 10.88
CA VAL A 117 0.12 30.25 11.66
C VAL A 117 -0.77 29.23 10.96
N ALA A 118 -1.93 29.66 10.43
CA ALA A 118 -2.84 28.77 9.72
C ALA A 118 -2.18 28.17 8.45
N VAL A 119 -1.48 29.00 7.67
CA VAL A 119 -0.74 28.55 6.48
C VAL A 119 0.41 27.60 6.87
N ALA A 120 1.16 27.93 7.92
CA ALA A 120 2.25 27.08 8.40
C ALA A 120 1.72 25.70 8.88
N ALA A 121 0.60 25.68 9.62
CA ALA A 121 -0.03 24.45 10.04
C ALA A 121 -0.48 23.59 8.84
N PHE A 122 -1.04 24.21 7.80
CA PHE A 122 -1.42 23.54 6.57
C PHE A 122 -0.20 22.95 5.83
N ILE A 123 0.91 23.72 5.73
CA ILE A 123 2.16 23.25 5.11
C ILE A 123 2.73 22.05 5.87
N LEU A 124 2.75 22.12 7.20
CA LEU A 124 3.24 21.03 8.05
C LEU A 124 2.37 19.76 7.93
N TRP A 125 1.05 19.91 7.93
CA TRP A 125 0.13 18.80 7.75
C TRP A 125 0.29 18.13 6.38
N SER A 126 0.32 18.93 5.30
CA SER A 126 0.51 18.44 3.94
C SER A 126 1.91 17.83 3.74
N GLY A 127 2.96 18.49 4.28
CA GLY A 127 4.33 17.99 4.21
C GLY A 127 4.54 16.70 4.98
N TRP A 128 3.82 16.49 6.10
CA TRP A 128 3.84 15.23 6.84
C TRP A 128 3.19 14.10 6.03
N GLY A 129 2.03 14.34 5.40
CA GLY A 129 1.41 13.38 4.50
C GLY A 129 2.36 12.94 3.38
N LEU A 130 2.92 13.93 2.66
CA LEU A 130 3.87 13.65 1.57
C LEU A 130 5.12 12.88 2.06
N MET A 131 5.59 13.17 3.28
CA MET A 131 6.70 12.42 3.89
C MET A 131 6.32 10.96 4.15
N MET A 132 5.11 10.69 4.65
CA MET A 132 4.64 9.33 4.89
C MET A 132 4.47 8.57 3.57
N ASP A 133 3.86 9.17 2.55
CA ASP A 133 3.69 8.58 1.22
C ASP A 133 5.05 8.24 0.56
N THR A 134 6.08 9.04 0.80
CA THR A 134 7.43 8.82 0.27
C THR A 134 8.22 7.76 1.09
N LEU A 135 7.96 7.69 2.39
CA LEU A 135 8.66 6.79 3.31
C LEU A 135 8.07 5.38 3.28
N SER A 136 6.74 5.26 3.12
CA SER A 136 6.01 3.99 3.16
C SER A 136 6.58 2.94 2.19
N PRO A 137 6.82 3.24 0.90
CA PRO A 137 7.43 2.29 -0.04
C PRO A 137 8.86 1.87 0.36
N LEU A 138 9.63 2.77 1.02
CA LEU A 138 10.97 2.43 1.50
C LEU A 138 10.95 1.45 2.67
N LEU A 139 9.91 1.49 3.51
CA LEU A 139 9.72 0.61 4.65
C LEU A 139 9.07 -0.73 4.28
N GLY A 140 8.57 -0.88 3.06
CA GLY A 140 7.89 -2.07 2.58
C GLY A 140 6.36 -1.92 2.74
N GLU A 141 5.78 -1.07 1.93
CA GLU A 141 4.33 -0.90 1.83
C GLU A 141 3.67 -2.17 1.26
N SER A 142 2.48 -2.49 1.75
CA SER A 142 1.68 -3.55 1.16
C SER A 142 1.29 -3.22 -0.28
N PRO A 143 1.26 -4.20 -1.19
CA PRO A 143 0.81 -3.96 -2.56
C PRO A 143 -0.64 -3.46 -2.59
N SER A 144 -0.99 -2.71 -3.64
CA SER A 144 -2.37 -2.26 -3.80
C SER A 144 -3.33 -3.44 -3.99
N PRO A 145 -4.58 -3.35 -3.49
CA PRO A 145 -5.58 -4.41 -3.68
C PRO A 145 -5.80 -4.76 -5.15
N GLU A 146 -5.73 -3.78 -6.04
CA GLU A 146 -5.89 -3.98 -7.49
C GLU A 146 -4.75 -4.83 -8.08
N LEU A 147 -3.52 -4.64 -7.61
CA LEU A 147 -2.37 -5.44 -8.04
C LEU A 147 -2.51 -6.88 -7.54
N VAL A 148 -2.92 -7.06 -6.29
CA VAL A 148 -3.17 -8.39 -5.70
C VAL A 148 -4.23 -9.14 -6.49
N GLU A 149 -5.39 -8.52 -6.72
CA GLU A 149 -6.49 -9.11 -7.50
C GLU A 149 -6.06 -9.44 -8.93
N HIS A 150 -5.29 -8.56 -9.57
CA HIS A 150 -4.77 -8.79 -10.91
C HIS A 150 -3.83 -10.00 -10.97
N ILE A 151 -2.92 -10.14 -10.00
CA ILE A 151 -1.99 -11.29 -9.92
C ILE A 151 -2.78 -12.57 -9.69
N GLU A 152 -3.64 -12.61 -8.69
CA GLU A 152 -4.44 -13.80 -8.35
C GLU A 152 -5.32 -14.23 -9.52
N HIS A 153 -6.06 -13.30 -10.12
CA HIS A 153 -6.93 -13.60 -11.28
C HIS A 153 -6.12 -14.09 -12.48
N THR A 154 -4.97 -13.50 -12.76
CA THR A 154 -4.11 -13.92 -13.86
C THR A 154 -3.60 -15.32 -13.65
N VAL A 155 -3.04 -15.63 -12.48
CA VAL A 155 -2.50 -16.94 -12.16
C VAL A 155 -3.60 -18.01 -12.19
N MET A 156 -4.76 -17.74 -11.56
CA MET A 156 -5.90 -18.66 -11.53
C MET A 156 -6.53 -18.90 -12.92
N SER A 157 -6.22 -18.10 -13.92
CA SER A 157 -6.70 -18.30 -15.30
C SER A 157 -5.95 -19.40 -16.05
N TYR A 158 -4.82 -19.86 -15.55
CA TYR A 158 -4.03 -20.91 -16.19
C TYR A 158 -4.54 -22.31 -15.87
N PRO A 159 -4.51 -23.22 -16.84
CA PRO A 159 -5.01 -24.57 -16.63
C PRO A 159 -4.18 -25.33 -15.60
N GLY A 160 -4.85 -26.09 -14.74
CA GLY A 160 -4.21 -26.91 -13.71
C GLY A 160 -3.89 -26.20 -12.40
N VAL A 161 -3.97 -24.88 -12.34
CA VAL A 161 -3.81 -24.11 -11.09
C VAL A 161 -5.04 -24.34 -10.21
N LEU A 162 -4.82 -24.78 -8.97
CA LEU A 162 -5.85 -25.06 -7.98
C LEU A 162 -6.02 -23.94 -6.95
N GLY A 163 -4.94 -23.21 -6.67
CA GLY A 163 -4.91 -22.16 -5.69
C GLY A 163 -3.65 -21.30 -5.82
N VAL A 164 -3.73 -20.11 -5.24
CA VAL A 164 -2.62 -19.15 -5.12
C VAL A 164 -2.57 -18.66 -3.68
N HIS A 165 -1.37 -18.59 -3.11
CA HIS A 165 -1.17 -18.08 -1.75
C HIS A 165 0.24 -17.52 -1.54
N ASP A 166 0.52 -16.98 -0.37
CA ASP A 166 1.81 -16.42 0.05
C ASP A 166 2.38 -15.37 -0.91
N LEU A 167 1.48 -14.54 -1.47
CA LEU A 167 1.89 -13.45 -2.34
C LEU A 167 2.67 -12.40 -1.54
N MET A 168 3.92 -12.17 -1.95
CA MET A 168 4.77 -11.07 -1.48
C MET A 168 5.18 -10.20 -2.65
N VAL A 169 5.08 -8.89 -2.50
CA VAL A 169 5.53 -7.92 -3.50
C VAL A 169 6.58 -7.02 -2.89
N HIS A 170 7.71 -6.89 -3.56
CA HIS A 170 8.82 -6.02 -3.16
C HIS A 170 8.97 -4.88 -4.16
N ASP A 171 8.89 -3.64 -3.68
CA ASP A 171 9.09 -2.44 -4.48
C ASP A 171 10.54 -1.94 -4.34
N TYR A 172 11.22 -1.83 -5.47
CA TYR A 172 12.57 -1.24 -5.58
C TYR A 172 12.55 0.12 -6.30
N GLY A 173 11.39 0.73 -6.42
CA GLY A 173 11.15 2.01 -7.05
C GLY A 173 10.32 1.90 -8.33
N PRO A 174 9.88 3.01 -8.91
CA PRO A 174 8.97 3.02 -10.05
C PRO A 174 9.40 2.11 -11.19
N GLY A 175 8.54 1.16 -11.56
CA GLY A 175 8.79 0.18 -12.63
C GLY A 175 9.78 -0.94 -12.27
N HIS A 176 10.15 -1.11 -11.00
CA HIS A 176 11.04 -2.17 -10.52
C HIS A 176 10.42 -2.92 -9.35
N GLN A 177 9.41 -3.73 -9.64
CA GLN A 177 8.76 -4.58 -8.66
C GLN A 177 9.09 -6.05 -8.90
N PHE A 178 9.18 -6.79 -7.80
CA PHE A 178 9.39 -8.24 -7.76
C PHE A 178 8.29 -8.85 -6.94
N ALA A 179 7.72 -9.96 -7.41
CA ALA A 179 6.75 -10.70 -6.64
C ALA A 179 7.20 -12.15 -6.46
N SER A 180 6.85 -12.73 -5.34
CA SER A 180 6.91 -14.16 -5.13
C SER A 180 5.56 -14.65 -4.64
N LEU A 181 5.16 -15.84 -5.09
CA LEU A 181 3.91 -16.45 -4.69
C LEU A 181 4.01 -17.97 -4.78
N HIS A 182 3.07 -18.66 -4.16
CA HIS A 182 2.92 -20.09 -4.22
C HIS A 182 1.72 -20.44 -5.09
N ILE A 183 1.86 -21.52 -5.87
CA ILE A 183 0.78 -22.08 -6.69
C ILE A 183 0.56 -23.53 -6.33
N GLU A 184 -0.69 -23.85 -6.04
CA GLU A 184 -1.14 -25.22 -5.82
C GLU A 184 -1.46 -25.90 -7.15
N PHE A 185 -0.86 -27.06 -7.37
CA PHE A 185 -1.12 -27.93 -8.53
C PHE A 185 -1.46 -29.36 -8.09
N PRO A 186 -2.20 -30.17 -8.91
CA PRO A 186 -2.37 -31.57 -8.63
C PRO A 186 -1.03 -32.29 -8.52
N ALA A 187 -0.80 -33.02 -7.43
CA ALA A 187 0.40 -33.82 -7.23
C ALA A 187 0.56 -34.93 -8.27
N GLU A 188 -0.55 -35.31 -8.91
CA GLU A 188 -0.63 -36.34 -9.98
C GLU A 188 -0.26 -35.78 -11.36
N ALA A 189 -0.13 -34.45 -11.53
CA ALA A 189 0.29 -33.81 -12.77
C ALA A 189 1.76 -34.16 -13.09
N ASP A 190 2.11 -34.14 -14.39
CA ASP A 190 3.51 -34.27 -14.78
C ASP A 190 4.29 -33.03 -14.31
N PRO A 191 5.36 -33.19 -13.53
CA PRO A 191 6.14 -32.05 -13.02
C PRO A 191 6.73 -31.16 -14.13
N LEU A 192 7.04 -31.71 -15.30
CA LEU A 192 7.56 -30.92 -16.42
C LEU A 192 6.46 -30.08 -17.07
N GLU A 193 5.24 -30.63 -17.17
CA GLU A 193 4.07 -29.90 -17.66
C GLU A 193 3.69 -28.76 -16.70
N ALA A 194 3.66 -29.03 -15.39
CA ALA A 194 3.43 -28.02 -14.38
C ALA A 194 4.49 -26.91 -14.41
N HIS A 195 5.77 -27.28 -14.58
CA HIS A 195 6.86 -26.31 -14.71
C HIS A 195 6.73 -25.45 -15.96
N ASP A 196 6.32 -26.01 -17.11
CA ASP A 196 6.11 -25.23 -18.35
C ASP A 196 4.99 -24.20 -18.18
N ILE A 197 3.92 -24.56 -17.47
CA ILE A 197 2.84 -23.63 -17.14
C ILE A 197 3.36 -22.49 -16.26
N ILE A 198 4.12 -22.81 -15.22
CA ILE A 198 4.72 -21.82 -14.30
C ILE A 198 5.64 -20.87 -15.07
N ASP A 199 6.53 -21.39 -15.91
CA ASP A 199 7.44 -20.57 -16.74
C ASP A 199 6.65 -19.63 -17.69
N ASN A 200 5.51 -20.08 -18.21
CA ASN A 200 4.64 -19.27 -19.04
C ASN A 200 3.98 -18.12 -18.22
N ILE A 201 3.54 -18.41 -16.98
CA ILE A 201 2.99 -17.38 -16.09
C ILE A 201 4.05 -16.33 -15.78
N GLU A 202 5.24 -16.72 -15.33
CA GLU A 202 6.34 -15.82 -15.01
C GLU A 202 6.74 -14.94 -16.22
N ARG A 203 6.79 -15.56 -17.39
CA ARG A 203 7.10 -14.87 -18.66
C ARG A 203 6.03 -13.88 -19.10
N ASP A 204 4.78 -14.20 -18.86
CA ASP A 204 3.64 -13.34 -19.17
C ASP A 204 3.63 -12.10 -18.29
N PHE A 205 3.82 -12.22 -16.98
CA PHE A 205 3.96 -11.07 -16.08
C PHE A 205 5.13 -10.18 -16.46
N LEU A 206 6.29 -10.77 -16.79
CA LEU A 206 7.44 -9.99 -17.20
C LEU A 206 7.18 -9.19 -18.51
N LYS A 207 6.45 -9.78 -19.48
CA LYS A 207 6.18 -9.14 -20.76
C LYS A 207 5.06 -8.12 -20.74
N LYS A 208 3.98 -8.41 -20.01
CA LYS A 208 2.75 -7.61 -20.02
C LYS A 208 2.75 -6.54 -18.95
N ASP A 209 3.24 -6.88 -17.75
CA ASP A 209 3.14 -6.04 -16.56
C ASP A 209 4.50 -5.48 -16.11
N HIS A 210 5.60 -5.91 -16.76
CA HIS A 210 6.97 -5.61 -16.35
C HIS A 210 7.27 -6.03 -14.91
N LEU A 211 6.52 -7.01 -14.40
CA LEU A 211 6.64 -7.56 -13.06
C LEU A 211 7.46 -8.85 -13.12
N GLN A 212 8.56 -8.90 -12.40
CA GLN A 212 9.34 -10.12 -12.26
C GLN A 212 8.73 -10.97 -11.13
N VAL A 213 8.10 -12.09 -11.52
CA VAL A 213 7.48 -13.03 -10.58
C VAL A 213 8.37 -14.25 -10.42
N THR A 214 8.42 -14.79 -9.21
CA THR A 214 9.02 -16.11 -8.90
C THR A 214 7.96 -16.95 -8.22
N ILE A 215 7.74 -18.14 -8.75
CA ILE A 215 6.63 -19.00 -8.33
C ILE A 215 7.15 -20.25 -7.66
N HIS A 216 6.67 -20.52 -6.43
CA HIS A 216 6.87 -21.78 -5.76
C HIS A 216 5.75 -22.76 -6.14
N TYR A 217 6.12 -23.98 -6.46
CA TYR A 217 5.22 -25.06 -6.83
C TYR A 217 4.84 -25.89 -5.59
N ASP A 218 3.55 -25.95 -5.25
CA ASP A 218 3.02 -26.76 -4.16
C ASP A 218 2.14 -27.90 -4.70
N PRO A 219 2.62 -29.16 -4.66
CA PRO A 219 1.86 -30.31 -5.10
C PRO A 219 0.78 -30.68 -4.10
N ILE A 220 -0.49 -30.66 -4.52
CA ILE A 220 -1.66 -31.02 -3.72
C ILE A 220 -2.24 -32.33 -4.19
N VAL A 221 -2.39 -33.32 -3.29
CA VAL A 221 -3.03 -34.59 -3.60
C VAL A 221 -4.51 -34.36 -3.84
N THR A 222 -4.95 -34.64 -5.08
CA THR A 222 -6.35 -34.45 -5.51
C THR A 222 -7.08 -35.79 -5.69
N SER A 223 -6.37 -36.89 -5.77
CA SER A 223 -6.91 -38.24 -5.99
C SER A 223 -7.62 -38.81 -4.76
N ASP A 224 -7.36 -38.31 -3.55
CA ASP A 224 -8.00 -38.77 -2.32
C ASP A 224 -9.22 -37.91 -1.98
N ALA A 225 -10.40 -38.48 -2.19
CA ALA A 225 -11.66 -37.80 -1.88
C ALA A 225 -11.80 -37.39 -0.39
N ALA A 226 -11.19 -38.15 0.54
CA ALA A 226 -11.24 -37.85 1.97
C ALA A 226 -10.42 -36.60 2.28
N VAL A 227 -9.26 -36.41 1.62
CA VAL A 227 -8.44 -35.18 1.72
C VAL A 227 -9.22 -34.00 1.20
N GLY A 228 -9.87 -34.10 0.03
CA GLY A 228 -10.68 -33.04 -0.55
C GLY A 228 -11.85 -32.61 0.34
N ILE A 229 -12.55 -33.59 0.96
CA ILE A 229 -13.65 -33.31 1.90
C ILE A 229 -13.11 -32.57 3.16
N LEU A 230 -12.01 -33.05 3.73
CA LEU A 230 -11.41 -32.46 4.91
C LEU A 230 -10.97 -31.02 4.60
N ARG A 231 -10.31 -30.79 3.43
CA ARG A 231 -9.91 -29.45 2.97
C ARG A 231 -11.10 -28.49 2.93
N SER A 232 -12.18 -28.89 2.28
CA SER A 232 -13.38 -28.07 2.16
C SER A 232 -13.97 -27.68 3.54
N ARG A 233 -14.01 -28.66 4.47
CA ARG A 233 -14.50 -28.44 5.83
C ARG A 233 -13.61 -27.49 6.63
N LEU A 234 -12.29 -27.62 6.52
CA LEU A 234 -11.34 -26.74 7.21
C LEU A 234 -11.41 -25.31 6.65
N MET A 235 -11.50 -25.15 5.33
CA MET A 235 -11.68 -23.84 4.69
C MET A 235 -12.99 -23.17 5.12
N GLU A 236 -14.08 -23.93 5.15
CA GLU A 236 -15.37 -23.41 5.61
C GLU A 236 -15.32 -23.02 7.11
N LYS A 237 -14.66 -23.83 7.95
CA LYS A 237 -14.46 -23.50 9.37
C LYS A 237 -13.63 -22.24 9.56
N ALA A 238 -12.55 -22.06 8.79
CA ALA A 238 -11.73 -20.86 8.83
C ALA A 238 -12.55 -19.60 8.51
N ARG A 239 -13.36 -19.65 7.43
CA ARG A 239 -14.24 -18.56 7.02
C ARG A 239 -15.34 -18.24 8.04
N GLN A 240 -15.84 -19.24 8.75
CA GLN A 240 -16.81 -19.05 9.83
C GLN A 240 -16.19 -18.36 11.06
N MET A 241 -14.90 -18.59 11.30
CA MET A 241 -14.17 -17.97 12.40
C MET A 241 -13.86 -16.49 12.11
N ASP A 242 -13.40 -16.20 10.89
CA ASP A 242 -13.21 -14.87 10.32
C ASP A 242 -13.16 -15.02 8.78
N PRO A 243 -13.97 -14.26 8.02
CA PRO A 243 -13.99 -14.35 6.55
C PRO A 243 -12.65 -14.12 5.86
N ARG A 244 -11.71 -13.49 6.55
CA ARG A 244 -10.37 -13.16 6.07
C ARG A 244 -9.33 -14.25 6.36
N LEU A 245 -9.66 -15.27 7.14
CA LEU A 245 -8.77 -16.41 7.39
C LEU A 245 -8.77 -17.34 6.18
N SER A 246 -7.61 -17.85 5.83
CA SER A 246 -7.44 -18.86 4.78
C SER A 246 -6.58 -20.03 5.25
N ILE A 247 -6.68 -21.13 4.55
CA ILE A 247 -5.91 -22.35 4.80
C ILE A 247 -5.24 -22.78 3.51
N HIS A 248 -3.94 -23.08 3.61
CA HIS A 248 -3.12 -23.56 2.50
C HIS A 248 -2.32 -24.79 2.88
N ASP A 249 -1.75 -25.45 1.90
CA ASP A 249 -0.81 -26.57 2.02
C ASP A 249 -1.30 -27.73 2.90
N LEU A 250 -2.59 -28.09 2.76
CA LEU A 250 -3.14 -29.23 3.52
C LEU A 250 -2.51 -30.54 3.07
N ARG A 251 -1.85 -31.20 4.01
CA ARG A 251 -1.25 -32.53 3.85
C ARG A 251 -1.73 -33.46 4.95
N ILE A 252 -2.02 -34.72 4.58
CA ILE A 252 -2.36 -35.77 5.51
C ILE A 252 -1.24 -36.83 5.47
N VAL A 253 -0.61 -37.03 6.62
CA VAL A 253 0.51 -37.96 6.75
C VAL A 253 0.09 -39.10 7.72
N PRO A 254 -0.32 -40.26 7.20
CA PRO A 254 -0.66 -41.42 8.04
C PRO A 254 0.57 -41.92 8.82
N GLY A 255 0.35 -42.24 10.08
CA GLY A 255 1.34 -42.89 10.95
C GLY A 255 0.74 -44.09 11.68
N ASP A 256 1.59 -44.91 12.31
CA ASP A 256 1.15 -46.15 12.98
C ASP A 256 0.24 -45.92 14.19
N SER A 257 0.36 -44.80 14.88
CA SER A 257 -0.39 -44.48 16.10
C SER A 257 -1.41 -43.33 15.91
N HIS A 258 -1.21 -42.45 14.97
CA HIS A 258 -2.07 -41.33 14.65
C HIS A 258 -1.76 -40.82 13.23
N THR A 259 -2.69 -40.05 12.68
CA THR A 259 -2.51 -39.39 11.37
C THR A 259 -2.27 -37.88 11.59
N ASN A 260 -1.15 -37.37 11.09
CA ASN A 260 -0.87 -35.93 11.13
C ASN A 260 -1.66 -35.21 10.03
N VAL A 261 -2.37 -34.18 10.42
CA VAL A 261 -3.03 -33.22 9.52
C VAL A 261 -2.25 -31.91 9.60
N LEU A 262 -1.46 -31.65 8.56
CA LEU A 262 -0.60 -30.48 8.46
C LEU A 262 -1.28 -29.46 7.54
N PHE A 263 -1.27 -28.21 7.92
CA PHE A 263 -1.73 -27.10 7.08
C PHE A 263 -1.25 -25.76 7.63
N ASP A 264 -1.27 -24.76 6.78
CA ASP A 264 -0.96 -23.37 7.13
C ASP A 264 -2.27 -22.62 7.38
N LEU A 265 -2.38 -21.94 8.52
CA LEU A 265 -3.49 -21.04 8.86
C LEU A 265 -3.00 -19.60 8.72
N VAL A 266 -3.53 -18.92 7.72
CA VAL A 266 -3.08 -17.58 7.35
C VAL A 266 -4.00 -16.52 7.92
N PHE A 267 -3.41 -15.59 8.66
CA PHE A 267 -4.08 -14.43 9.23
C PHE A 267 -3.85 -13.21 8.34
N PRO A 268 -4.84 -12.32 8.16
CA PRO A 268 -4.65 -11.09 7.41
C PRO A 268 -3.63 -10.16 8.08
N ALA A 269 -3.03 -9.27 7.29
CA ALA A 269 -2.18 -8.21 7.82
C ALA A 269 -2.98 -7.37 8.85
N GLY A 270 -2.34 -7.04 9.97
CA GLY A 270 -2.99 -6.24 11.01
C GLY A 270 -4.09 -6.96 11.83
N TYR A 271 -4.17 -8.29 11.77
CA TYR A 271 -5.15 -9.04 12.57
C TYR A 271 -5.00 -8.74 14.09
N THR A 272 -6.07 -8.23 14.70
CA THR A 272 -6.11 -7.82 16.11
C THR A 272 -6.77 -8.85 17.05
N GLY A 273 -7.33 -9.93 16.49
CA GLY A 273 -7.96 -11.00 17.27
C GLY A 273 -6.94 -11.90 17.99
N ASP A 274 -7.43 -12.75 18.88
CA ASP A 274 -6.62 -13.74 19.59
C ASP A 274 -6.27 -14.91 18.65
N LYS A 275 -5.04 -14.91 18.13
CA LYS A 275 -4.53 -15.95 17.23
C LYS A 275 -4.47 -17.32 17.89
N ASP A 276 -4.08 -17.38 19.17
CA ASP A 276 -3.94 -18.64 19.91
C ASP A 276 -5.32 -19.29 20.16
N ALA A 277 -6.34 -18.48 20.46
CA ALA A 277 -7.71 -18.95 20.59
C ALA A 277 -8.23 -19.52 19.26
N ARG A 278 -7.96 -18.85 18.12
CA ARG A 278 -8.35 -19.34 16.79
C ARG A 278 -7.62 -20.62 16.40
N LEU A 279 -6.34 -20.70 16.72
CA LEU A 279 -5.54 -21.92 16.50
C LEU A 279 -6.10 -23.09 17.31
N ALA A 280 -6.39 -22.88 18.59
CA ALA A 280 -6.97 -23.91 19.45
C ALA A 280 -8.34 -24.36 18.95
N GLU A 281 -9.20 -23.44 18.50
CA GLU A 281 -10.51 -23.74 17.90
C GLU A 281 -10.37 -24.59 16.65
N MET A 282 -9.43 -24.26 15.75
CA MET A 282 -9.16 -25.02 14.53
C MET A 282 -8.63 -26.42 14.86
N CYS A 283 -7.68 -26.55 15.78
CA CYS A 283 -7.14 -27.85 16.17
C CYS A 283 -8.20 -28.76 16.84
N ASN A 284 -9.12 -28.17 17.62
CA ASN A 284 -10.25 -28.92 18.16
C ASN A 284 -11.18 -29.42 17.04
N PHE A 285 -11.46 -28.56 16.06
CA PHE A 285 -12.28 -28.94 14.91
C PHE A 285 -11.64 -30.08 14.10
N VAL A 286 -10.31 -30.08 13.90
CA VAL A 286 -9.60 -31.20 13.24
C VAL A 286 -9.82 -32.52 14.00
N LYS A 287 -9.71 -32.50 15.34
CA LYS A 287 -9.95 -33.70 16.21
C LYS A 287 -11.39 -34.16 16.19
N GLU A 288 -12.36 -33.29 15.99
CA GLU A 288 -13.77 -33.63 15.83
C GLU A 288 -14.05 -34.38 14.52
N GLN A 289 -13.23 -34.16 13.48
CA GLN A 289 -13.36 -34.88 12.21
C GLN A 289 -12.96 -36.37 12.36
N ASP A 290 -11.85 -36.61 13.05
CA ASP A 290 -11.39 -37.94 13.42
C ASP A 290 -10.55 -37.88 14.70
N PRO A 291 -10.87 -38.66 15.77
CA PRO A 291 -10.08 -38.71 17.00
C PRO A 291 -8.61 -39.12 16.82
N GLY A 292 -8.31 -39.84 15.72
CA GLY A 292 -6.94 -40.22 15.34
C GLY A 292 -6.14 -39.12 14.66
N TYR A 293 -6.74 -37.96 14.38
CA TYR A 293 -6.04 -36.84 13.77
C TYR A 293 -5.25 -36.05 14.78
N CYS A 294 -3.99 -35.77 14.45
CA CYS A 294 -3.10 -34.89 15.16
C CYS A 294 -2.92 -33.62 14.34
N CYS A 295 -3.39 -32.48 14.88
CA CYS A 295 -3.34 -31.20 14.22
C CYS A 295 -1.94 -30.58 14.31
N MET A 296 -1.33 -30.29 13.17
CA MET A 296 -0.03 -29.63 13.02
C MET A 296 -0.22 -28.39 12.16
N VAL A 297 -0.35 -27.22 12.81
CA VAL A 297 -0.65 -25.96 12.13
C VAL A 297 0.56 -25.04 12.17
N LYS A 298 0.97 -24.56 11.01
CA LYS A 298 1.86 -23.40 10.90
C LYS A 298 1.01 -22.14 10.85
N VAL A 299 1.30 -21.18 11.69
CA VAL A 299 0.63 -19.88 11.68
C VAL A 299 1.41 -18.95 10.78
N GLU A 300 0.74 -18.41 9.78
CA GLU A 300 1.30 -17.44 8.85
C GLU A 300 0.53 -16.11 8.88
N GLN A 301 1.14 -15.10 8.31
CA GLN A 301 0.52 -13.79 8.13
C GLN A 301 0.59 -13.40 6.66
N SER A 302 -0.55 -13.06 6.07
CA SER A 302 -0.58 -12.54 4.70
C SER A 302 0.16 -11.21 4.62
N TYR A 303 1.00 -11.06 3.60
CA TYR A 303 1.68 -9.81 3.25
C TYR A 303 0.87 -8.98 2.24
N ALA A 304 -0.11 -9.60 1.60
CA ALA A 304 -1.01 -8.99 0.64
C ALA A 304 -2.46 -9.34 1.00
N SER A 305 -3.37 -8.39 0.91
CA SER A 305 -4.80 -8.63 1.10
C SER A 305 -5.56 -8.01 -0.05
N ALA A 306 -6.35 -8.81 -0.76
CA ALA A 306 -7.26 -8.34 -1.80
C ALA A 306 -8.53 -7.66 -1.26
N LEU A 307 -8.81 -7.81 0.05
CA LEU A 307 -9.99 -7.19 0.65
C LEU A 307 -9.70 -5.72 1.00
N PRO A 308 -10.57 -4.77 0.56
CA PRO A 308 -10.46 -3.38 0.98
C PRO A 308 -10.57 -3.31 2.51
N GLU A 309 -9.75 -2.45 3.12
CA GLU A 309 -9.96 -2.05 4.50
C GLU A 309 -11.36 -1.45 4.59
N GLU A 310 -12.27 -2.10 5.31
CA GLU A 310 -13.52 -1.47 5.70
C GLU A 310 -13.15 -0.20 6.49
N ASP A 311 -13.62 0.95 6.00
CA ASP A 311 -13.44 2.27 6.58
C ASP A 311 -13.46 2.23 8.11
N GLN A 312 -12.32 2.53 8.76
CA GLN A 312 -12.24 2.88 10.16
C GLN A 312 -12.40 4.40 10.35
#